data_8ff192f8b2a7590099e21f7712dea60f
#
_entry.id   8ff192f8b2a7590099e21f7712dea60f
#
_cell.length_a   1.000
_cell.length_b   1.000
_cell.length_c   1.000
_cell.angle_alpha   90.00
_cell.angle_beta   90.00
_cell.angle_gamma   90.00
#
_symmetry.space_group_name_H-M   'P 1'
#
loop_
_entity.id
_entity.type
_entity.pdbx_description
1 polymer ?
#
loop_
_entity_poly.entity_id
_entity_poly.type
_entity_poly.pdbx_seq_one_letter_code
_entity_poly.pdbx_strand_id
1 'polypeptide(L)' 'MLNETKQAVKVLESKGYHIVNMFNGFTSTLENEWELVNNDGDVLMDHLTESHIMQLSKIL' A
#
# COMPACT_ATOMS: atom_id res chain seq x y z
N MET A 1 -3.73 2.99 -10.01
CA MET A 1 -3.79 1.70 -9.28
C MET A 1 -4.80 0.77 -9.95
N LEU A 2 -4.42 -0.47 -10.14
CA LEU A 2 -5.28 -1.49 -10.76
C LEU A 2 -6.48 -1.80 -9.86
N ASN A 3 -7.58 -2.26 -10.48
CA ASN A 3 -8.77 -2.62 -9.70
C ASN A 3 -8.49 -3.71 -8.69
N GLU A 4 -7.67 -4.69 -9.06
CA GLU A 4 -7.28 -5.78 -8.17
C GLU A 4 -6.49 -5.26 -6.97
N THR A 5 -5.64 -4.29 -7.20
CA THR A 5 -4.89 -3.65 -6.12
C THR A 5 -5.81 -2.86 -5.20
N LYS A 6 -6.81 -2.20 -5.76
CA LYS A 6 -7.80 -1.48 -4.94
C LYS A 6 -8.57 -2.42 -4.04
N GLN A 7 -8.92 -3.61 -4.53
CA GLN A 7 -9.56 -4.63 -3.70
C GLN A 7 -8.64 -5.10 -2.59
N ALA A 8 -7.36 -5.29 -2.90
CA ALA A 8 -6.36 -5.67 -1.90
C ALA A 8 -6.24 -4.62 -0.81
N VAL A 9 -6.25 -3.34 -1.20
CA VAL A 9 -6.22 -2.23 -0.23
C VAL A 9 -7.42 -2.30 0.70
N LYS A 10 -8.61 -2.56 0.18
CA LYS A 10 -9.81 -2.69 1.01
C LYS A 10 -9.71 -3.84 2.00
N VAL A 11 -9.13 -4.95 1.58
CA VAL A 11 -8.90 -6.09 2.47
C VAL A 11 -7.95 -5.69 3.60
N LEU A 12 -6.87 -5.03 3.26
CA LEU A 12 -5.90 -4.57 4.27
C LEU A 12 -6.54 -3.56 5.22
N GLU A 13 -7.34 -2.64 4.72
CA GLU A 13 -8.04 -1.67 5.56
C GLU A 13 -8.98 -2.34 6.55
N SER A 14 -9.66 -3.40 6.13
CA SER A 14 -10.54 -4.16 7.02
C SER A 14 -9.77 -4.85 8.14
N LYS A 15 -8.48 -5.01 7.98
CA LYS A 15 -7.60 -5.65 8.97
C LYS A 15 -6.82 -4.65 9.81
N GLY A 16 -7.07 -3.36 9.63
CA GLY A 16 -6.42 -2.31 10.41
C GLY A 16 -5.15 -1.75 9.80
N TYR A 17 -4.92 -1.98 8.51
CA TYR A 17 -3.76 -1.44 7.80
C TYR A 17 -4.21 -0.41 6.79
N HIS A 18 -3.31 0.50 6.44
CA HIS A 18 -3.58 1.55 5.46
C HIS A 18 -2.46 1.60 4.43
N ILE A 19 -2.83 1.81 3.17
CA ILE A 19 -1.86 1.99 2.09
C ILE A 19 -1.82 3.47 1.74
N VAL A 20 -0.66 4.07 1.86
CA VAL A 20 -0.44 5.49 1.63
C VAL A 20 0.49 5.68 0.44
N ASN A 21 0.15 6.59 -0.44
CA ASN A 21 0.99 6.94 -1.58
C ASN A 21 2.09 7.90 -1.11
N MET A 22 3.34 7.54 -1.36
CA MET A 22 4.50 8.33 -0.97
C MET A 22 4.86 9.41 -1.98
N PHE A 23 4.17 9.47 -3.10
CA PHE A 23 4.48 10.41 -4.17
C PHE A 23 4.45 11.86 -3.68
N ASN A 24 5.53 12.59 -3.93
CA ASN A 24 5.67 13.96 -3.44
C ASN A 24 5.58 15.02 -4.54
N GLY A 25 5.24 14.64 -5.76
CA GLY A 25 5.06 15.57 -6.87
C GLY A 25 6.29 15.83 -7.72
N PHE A 26 7.45 15.32 -7.33
CA PHE A 26 8.69 15.58 -8.06
C PHE A 26 9.19 14.42 -8.90
N THR A 27 8.73 13.22 -8.63
CA THR A 27 9.13 12.06 -9.41
C THR A 27 8.00 11.62 -10.30
N SER A 28 8.35 11.08 -11.45
CA SER A 28 7.37 10.60 -12.42
C SER A 28 7.22 9.08 -12.38
N THR A 29 8.09 8.39 -11.68
CA THR A 29 8.03 6.94 -11.59
C THR A 29 7.43 6.55 -10.26
N LEU A 30 6.33 5.84 -10.29
CA LEU A 30 5.53 5.59 -9.10
C LEU A 30 5.35 4.11 -8.78
N GLU A 31 6.19 3.26 -9.34
CA GLU A 31 6.00 1.82 -9.23
C GLU A 31 6.17 1.30 -7.82
N ASN A 32 7.02 1.96 -7.02
CA ASN A 32 7.34 1.52 -5.66
C ASN A 32 7.09 2.62 -4.66
N GLU A 33 5.96 3.31 -4.78
CA GLU A 33 5.73 4.55 -4.04
C GLU A 33 4.62 4.43 -3.01
N TRP A 34 4.31 3.24 -2.54
CA TRP A 34 3.32 3.05 -1.48
C TRP A 34 3.96 2.56 -0.21
N GLU A 35 3.33 2.92 0.91
CA GLU A 35 3.77 2.41 2.22
C GLU A 35 2.60 1.79 2.96
N LEU A 36 2.91 0.81 3.79
CA LEU A 36 1.96 0.13 4.66
C LEU A 36 2.05 0.73 6.05
N VAL A 37 0.94 1.24 6.54
CA VAL A 37 0.84 1.94 7.81
C VAL A 37 -0.20 1.23 8.68
N ASN A 38 0.06 1.08 9.98
CA ASN A 38 -0.91 0.50 10.89
C ASN A 38 -1.86 1.56 11.44
N ASN A 39 -2.79 1.16 12.31
CA ASN A 39 -3.77 2.07 12.90
C ASN A 39 -3.14 3.12 13.81
N ASP A 40 -1.94 2.87 14.31
CA ASP A 40 -1.22 3.82 15.17
C ASP A 40 -0.44 4.86 14.37
N GLY A 41 -0.44 4.75 13.05
CA GLY A 41 0.29 5.66 12.19
C GLY A 41 1.74 5.26 11.95
N ASP A 42 2.15 4.09 12.40
CA ASP A 42 3.51 3.61 12.19
C ASP A 42 3.67 3.02 10.79
N VAL A 43 4.73 3.41 10.10
CA VAL A 43 5.08 2.86 8.80
C VAL A 43 5.75 1.51 9.01
N LEU A 44 5.09 0.46 8.54
CA LEU A 44 5.59 -0.92 8.69
C LEU A 44 6.48 -1.33 7.52
N MET A 45 6.13 -0.89 6.33
CA MET A 45 6.87 -1.18 5.10
C MET A 45 6.74 0.00 4.16
N ASP A 46 7.75 0.24 3.33
CA ASP A 46 7.72 1.31 2.34
C ASP A 46 8.21 0.82 0.98
N HIS A 47 8.14 1.69 -0.01
CA HIS A 47 8.55 1.39 -1.39
C HIS A 47 7.88 0.13 -1.93
N LEU A 48 6.58 0.00 -1.69
CA LEU A 48 5.80 -1.15 -2.12
C LEU A 48 5.32 -0.98 -3.56
N THR A 49 5.35 -2.08 -4.31
CA THR A 49 4.69 -2.15 -5.61
C THR A 49 3.25 -2.60 -5.44
N GLU A 50 2.45 -2.51 -6.51
CA GLU A 50 1.10 -3.05 -6.50
C GLU A 50 1.10 -4.56 -6.25
N SER A 51 2.09 -5.26 -6.79
CA SER A 51 2.25 -6.69 -6.56
C SER A 51 2.46 -6.99 -5.08
N HIS A 52 3.28 -6.19 -4.41
CA HIS A 52 3.49 -6.34 -2.97
C HIS A 52 2.21 -6.12 -2.18
N ILE A 53 1.43 -5.10 -2.56
CA ILE A 53 0.16 -4.81 -1.89
C ILE A 53 -0.80 -5.99 -2.02
N MET A 54 -0.90 -6.57 -3.20
CA MET A 54 -1.76 -7.73 -3.43
C MET A 54 -1.32 -8.93 -2.60
N GLN A 55 -0.02 -9.18 -2.50
CA GLN A 55 0.49 -10.27 -1.68
C GLN A 55 0.22 -10.04 -0.19
N LEU A 56 0.42 -8.81 0.29
CA LEU A 56 0.17 -8.49 1.68
C LEU A 56 -1.28 -8.72 2.07
N SER A 57 -2.21 -8.45 1.18
CA SER A 57 -3.63 -8.69 1.45
C SER A 57 -3.95 -10.15 1.67
N LYS A 58 -3.10 -11.05 1.19
CA LYS A 58 -3.29 -12.50 1.33
C LYS A 58 -2.64 -13.05 2.59
N ILE A 59 -1.57 -12.43 3.07
CA ILE A 59 -0.80 -12.97 4.19
C ILE A 59 -1.06 -12.22 5.50
N LEU A 60 -1.57 -11.03 5.43
CA LEU A 60 -1.99 -10.28 6.63
C LEU A 60 -3.48 -10.47 6.85
#